data_c21d2e41b5c0f02b27fe51b3b1f8c2b8
#
_entry.id   c21d2e41b5c0f02b27fe51b3b1f8c2b8
#
_cell.length_a   1.000
_cell.length_b   1.000
_cell.length_c   1.000
_cell.angle_alpha   90.00
_cell.angle_beta   90.00
_cell.angle_gamma   90.00
#
_symmetry.space_group_name_H-M   'P 1'
#
loop_
_entity.id
_entity.type
_entity.pdbx_description
1 polymer ?
#
loop_
_entity_poly.entity_id
_entity_poly.type
_entity_poly.pdbx_seq_one_letter_code
_entity_poly.pdbx_strand_id
1 'polypeptide(L)'
;MANKYQRILLKLSGEQLAGKFESGIDPEIASWLAQEVNKVAHDGTEVVIMVGGGNFVRGAQIAGHGIKRVTADHIGMLATMMNALALTDIFEAKEVRTRCLSNIFAEQVAEPFVFRLANKHLQKGRVVIVAGGIGRPYLTTDTAAISLALEMDCQVVLKATKVDGVYDKDPAKHKDAKRHLQIDAQKAVEDENIKVMDKAALGLALEHKMPVIVYDGMKADNLLKIVQGEHVGTIIQ
;
A
#
# COMPACT_ATOMS: atom_id res chain seq x y z
N MET A 1 2.99 4.93 -25.28
CA MET A 1 1.54 4.58 -25.29
C MET A 1 0.90 5.28 -24.10
N ALA A 2 -0.38 5.62 -24.14
CA ALA A 2 -1.03 6.23 -22.98
C ALA A 2 -1.16 5.18 -21.86
N ASN A 3 -0.86 5.54 -20.61
CA ASN A 3 -1.02 4.66 -19.48
C ASN A 3 -2.49 4.28 -19.29
N LYS A 4 -2.77 3.03 -18.94
CA LYS A 4 -4.11 2.54 -18.62
C LYS A 4 -4.67 3.25 -17.37
N TYR A 5 -3.80 3.47 -16.38
CA TYR A 5 -4.17 4.12 -15.13
C TYR A 5 -3.47 5.47 -14.99
N GLN A 6 -4.26 6.53 -14.81
CA GLN A 6 -3.78 7.90 -14.65
C GLN A 6 -3.49 8.24 -13.19
N ARG A 7 -4.20 7.60 -12.25
CA ARG A 7 -3.99 7.74 -10.82
C ARG A 7 -4.15 6.38 -10.14
N ILE A 8 -3.17 6.02 -9.34
CA ILE A 8 -3.12 4.75 -8.63
C ILE A 8 -2.91 4.96 -7.14
N LEU A 9 -3.40 4.01 -6.33
CA LEU A 9 -2.95 3.86 -4.96
C LEU A 9 -2.03 2.64 -4.87
N LEU A 10 -0.80 2.87 -4.43
CA LEU A 10 0.19 1.83 -4.12
C LEU A 10 0.17 1.53 -2.62
N LYS A 11 -0.25 0.33 -2.25
CA LYS A 11 -0.20 -0.13 -0.86
C LYS A 11 1.04 -0.96 -0.62
N LEU A 12 1.88 -0.51 0.30
CA LEU A 12 3.13 -1.15 0.69
C LEU A 12 2.99 -1.83 2.06
N SER A 13 3.51 -3.03 2.20
CA SER A 13 3.67 -3.66 3.50
C SER A 13 4.94 -3.11 4.18
N GLY A 14 4.83 -2.71 5.46
CA GLY A 14 6.01 -2.33 6.21
C GLY A 14 7.08 -3.44 6.26
N GLU A 15 6.65 -4.70 6.29
CA GLU A 15 7.58 -5.86 6.30
C GLU A 15 8.46 -5.98 5.05
N GLN A 16 8.03 -5.42 3.92
CA GLN A 16 8.88 -5.35 2.73
C GLN A 16 10.01 -4.35 2.92
N LEU A 17 9.75 -3.26 3.67
CA LEU A 17 10.74 -2.22 3.92
C LEU A 17 11.86 -2.66 4.87
N ALA A 18 11.64 -3.69 5.68
CA ALA A 18 12.69 -4.24 6.54
C ALA A 18 13.85 -4.86 5.73
N GLY A 19 13.58 -5.32 4.50
CA GLY A 19 14.60 -5.90 3.62
C GLY A 19 15.35 -7.05 4.27
N LYS A 20 16.65 -6.88 4.46
CA LYS A 20 17.56 -7.82 5.11
C LYS A 20 17.60 -7.70 6.64
N PHE A 21 16.91 -6.70 7.22
CA PHE A 21 16.85 -6.49 8.67
C PHE A 21 15.65 -7.21 9.28
N GLU A 22 15.74 -7.57 10.56
CA GLU A 22 14.60 -8.13 11.31
C GLU A 22 13.51 -7.10 11.56
N SER A 23 13.90 -5.82 11.69
CA SER A 23 13.00 -4.68 11.90
C SER A 23 13.60 -3.40 11.34
N GLY A 24 12.80 -2.34 11.25
CA GLY A 24 13.23 -1.05 10.73
C GLY A 24 13.07 -0.94 9.21
N ILE A 25 13.88 -0.09 8.60
CA ILE A 25 13.85 0.22 7.18
C ILE A 25 15.20 -0.09 6.56
N ASP A 26 15.21 -0.89 5.50
CA ASP A 26 16.38 -1.09 4.66
C ASP A 26 16.46 0.04 3.62
N PRO A 27 17.50 0.90 3.68
CA PRO A 27 17.62 2.02 2.75
C PRO A 27 17.82 1.57 1.30
N GLU A 28 18.36 0.36 1.06
CA GLU A 28 18.54 -0.20 -0.29
C GLU A 28 17.19 -0.54 -0.91
N ILE A 29 16.29 -1.17 -0.13
CA ILE A 29 14.92 -1.47 -0.55
C ILE A 29 14.13 -0.18 -0.78
N ALA A 30 14.23 0.78 0.13
CA ALA A 30 13.52 2.06 -0.01
C ALA A 30 14.02 2.86 -1.22
N SER A 31 15.33 2.86 -1.49
CA SER A 31 15.93 3.50 -2.67
C SER A 31 15.52 2.81 -3.98
N TRP A 32 15.47 1.48 -3.99
CA TRP A 32 14.99 0.71 -5.14
C TRP A 32 13.49 1.01 -5.41
N LEU A 33 12.68 1.04 -4.36
CA LEU A 33 11.27 1.38 -4.47
C LEU A 33 11.06 2.80 -5.03
N ALA A 34 11.88 3.77 -4.59
CA ALA A 34 11.85 5.12 -5.13
C ALA A 34 12.09 5.11 -6.66
N GLN A 35 13.02 4.31 -7.15
CA GLN A 35 13.29 4.18 -8.59
C GLN A 35 12.10 3.57 -9.34
N GLU A 36 11.48 2.52 -8.79
CA GLU A 36 10.29 1.91 -9.42
C GLU A 36 9.10 2.88 -9.47
N VAL A 37 8.86 3.62 -8.39
CA VAL A 37 7.81 4.65 -8.34
C VAL A 37 8.13 5.81 -9.27
N ASN A 38 9.41 6.20 -9.40
CA ASN A 38 9.83 7.26 -10.30
C ASN A 38 9.51 6.96 -11.76
N LYS A 39 9.72 5.73 -12.21
CA LYS A 39 9.39 5.29 -13.59
C LYS A 39 7.91 5.58 -13.92
N VAL A 40 7.03 5.30 -12.98
CA VAL A 40 5.58 5.47 -13.14
C VAL A 40 5.16 6.93 -13.03
N ALA A 41 5.71 7.66 -12.07
CA ALA A 41 5.41 9.08 -11.87
C ALA A 41 5.95 9.94 -13.02
N HIS A 42 7.14 9.63 -13.54
CA HIS A 42 7.74 10.30 -14.69
C HIS A 42 6.94 10.07 -15.98
N ASP A 43 6.30 8.92 -16.10
CA ASP A 43 5.42 8.56 -17.24
C ASP A 43 4.01 9.18 -17.12
N GLY A 44 3.81 10.07 -16.14
CA GLY A 44 2.62 10.92 -15.98
C GLY A 44 1.51 10.33 -15.12
N THR A 45 1.72 9.18 -14.47
CA THR A 45 0.74 8.62 -13.53
C THR A 45 0.88 9.26 -12.15
N GLU A 46 -0.22 9.73 -11.60
CA GLU A 46 -0.27 10.23 -10.23
C GLU A 46 -0.25 9.07 -9.22
N VAL A 47 0.68 9.11 -8.26
CA VAL A 47 0.90 8.01 -7.32
C VAL A 47 0.59 8.45 -5.90
N VAL A 48 -0.37 7.78 -5.28
CA VAL A 48 -0.67 7.83 -3.85
C VAL A 48 -0.14 6.57 -3.19
N ILE A 49 0.58 6.69 -2.07
CA ILE A 49 1.15 5.55 -1.36
C ILE A 49 0.53 5.45 0.03
N MET A 50 0.04 4.27 0.39
CA MET A 50 -0.32 3.89 1.76
C MET A 50 0.69 2.86 2.25
N VAL A 51 1.37 3.16 3.36
CA VAL A 51 2.40 2.27 3.92
C VAL A 51 1.95 1.66 5.25
N GLY A 52 2.21 0.37 5.43
CA GLY A 52 2.01 -0.34 6.70
C GLY A 52 3.16 -0.09 7.69
N GLY A 53 2.97 -0.45 8.98
CA GLY A 53 3.94 -0.29 10.06
C GLY A 53 4.53 -1.61 10.59
N GLY A 54 4.27 -2.74 9.93
CA GLY A 54 4.58 -4.08 10.45
C GLY A 54 6.07 -4.43 10.60
N ASN A 55 6.98 -3.63 10.03
CA ASN A 55 8.42 -3.74 10.22
C ASN A 55 8.90 -3.19 11.57
N PHE A 56 8.12 -2.36 12.22
CA PHE A 56 8.42 -1.83 13.55
C PHE A 56 7.58 -2.50 14.63
N VAL A 57 6.27 -2.58 14.41
CA VAL A 57 5.35 -3.17 15.38
C VAL A 57 4.07 -3.65 14.73
N ARG A 58 3.59 -4.80 15.19
CA ARG A 58 2.24 -5.29 14.86
C ARG A 58 1.34 -5.06 16.08
N GLY A 59 0.45 -4.07 16.00
CA GLY A 59 -0.46 -3.72 17.09
C GLY A 59 -1.21 -4.92 17.66
N ALA A 60 -1.70 -5.82 16.79
CA ALA A 60 -2.37 -7.04 17.23
C ALA A 60 -1.50 -8.00 18.09
N GLN A 61 -0.17 -7.99 17.91
CA GLN A 61 0.74 -8.85 18.67
C GLN A 61 1.05 -8.29 20.06
N ILE A 62 1.06 -6.96 20.23
CA ILE A 62 1.33 -6.32 21.53
C ILE A 62 0.06 -6.11 22.35
N ALA A 63 -1.11 -6.20 21.75
CA ALA A 63 -2.38 -6.14 22.45
C ALA A 63 -2.51 -7.37 23.37
N GLY A 64 -3.03 -7.18 24.58
CA GLY A 64 -3.23 -8.27 25.55
C GLY A 64 -2.12 -8.45 26.58
N HIS A 65 -0.95 -7.82 26.42
CA HIS A 65 0.16 -7.83 27.39
C HIS A 65 0.13 -6.54 28.23
N GLY A 66 -1.03 -6.18 28.78
CA GLY A 66 -1.24 -4.92 29.51
C GLY A 66 -1.51 -3.72 28.60
N ILE A 67 -1.41 -3.85 27.28
CA ILE A 67 -1.71 -2.80 26.30
C ILE A 67 -3.11 -3.03 25.75
N LYS A 68 -3.97 -2.01 25.84
CA LYS A 68 -5.31 -2.04 25.24
C LYS A 68 -5.21 -2.06 23.72
N ARG A 69 -6.14 -2.74 23.05
CA ARG A 69 -6.19 -2.83 21.58
C ARG A 69 -6.14 -1.46 20.90
N VAL A 70 -6.89 -0.50 21.40
CA VAL A 70 -6.90 0.88 20.89
C VAL A 70 -5.51 1.52 20.94
N THR A 71 -4.79 1.38 22.06
CA THR A 71 -3.43 1.88 22.21
C THR A 71 -2.46 1.18 21.26
N ALA A 72 -2.58 -0.15 21.14
CA ALA A 72 -1.77 -0.96 20.25
C ALA A 72 -1.95 -0.53 18.75
N ASP A 73 -3.18 -0.26 18.36
CA ASP A 73 -3.48 0.23 17.01
C ASP A 73 -2.89 1.64 16.76
N HIS A 74 -2.94 2.55 17.77
CA HIS A 74 -2.29 3.85 17.66
C HIS A 74 -0.76 3.73 17.55
N ILE A 75 -0.13 2.80 18.29
CA ILE A 75 1.30 2.51 18.13
C ILE A 75 1.58 2.03 16.70
N GLY A 76 0.74 1.16 16.13
CA GLY A 76 0.82 0.75 14.73
C GLY A 76 0.70 1.92 13.74
N MET A 77 -0.18 2.89 14.00
CA MET A 77 -0.31 4.10 13.18
C MET A 77 0.96 4.95 13.25
N LEU A 78 1.56 5.12 14.43
CA LEU A 78 2.85 5.81 14.58
C LEU A 78 3.97 5.09 13.83
N ALA A 79 3.98 3.76 13.80
CA ALA A 79 4.93 2.98 13.02
C ALA A 79 4.79 3.25 11.50
N THR A 80 3.56 3.45 11.00
CA THR A 80 3.37 3.88 9.59
C THR A 80 3.95 5.26 9.33
N MET A 81 3.87 6.18 10.31
CA MET A 81 4.47 7.51 10.21
C MET A 81 5.99 7.42 10.07
N MET A 82 6.65 6.58 10.87
CA MET A 82 8.10 6.38 10.77
C MET A 82 8.49 5.93 9.36
N ASN A 83 7.76 4.99 8.77
CA ASN A 83 7.98 4.54 7.40
C ASN A 83 7.76 5.65 6.38
N ALA A 84 6.67 6.41 6.51
CA ALA A 84 6.32 7.46 5.56
C ALA A 84 7.35 8.59 5.55
N LEU A 85 7.85 9.00 6.71
CA LEU A 85 8.91 10.01 6.82
C LEU A 85 10.20 9.55 6.13
N ALA A 86 10.67 8.35 6.46
CA ALA A 86 11.90 7.82 5.88
C ALA A 86 11.77 7.62 4.36
N LEU A 87 10.64 7.10 3.88
CA LEU A 87 10.39 6.97 2.43
C LEU A 87 10.36 8.33 1.75
N THR A 88 9.77 9.35 2.36
CA THR A 88 9.73 10.71 1.80
C THR A 88 11.12 11.24 1.58
N ASP A 89 12.00 11.19 2.58
CA ASP A 89 13.38 11.68 2.47
C ASP A 89 14.20 10.89 1.45
N ILE A 90 14.06 9.54 1.45
CA ILE A 90 14.77 8.68 0.49
C ILE A 90 14.29 8.94 -0.95
N PHE A 91 12.98 9.15 -1.14
CA PHE A 91 12.42 9.46 -2.47
C PHE A 91 12.93 10.82 -2.95
N GLU A 92 12.89 11.85 -2.11
CA GLU A 92 13.42 13.19 -2.44
C GLU A 92 14.94 13.12 -2.76
N ALA A 93 15.71 12.34 -2.00
CA ALA A 93 17.14 12.11 -2.28
C ALA A 93 17.39 11.37 -3.64
N LYS A 94 16.36 10.70 -4.18
CA LYS A 94 16.37 10.09 -5.51
C LYS A 94 15.65 10.92 -6.56
N GLU A 95 15.46 12.21 -6.30
CA GLU A 95 14.81 13.18 -7.19
C GLU A 95 13.32 12.88 -7.48
N VAL A 96 12.70 12.03 -6.68
CA VAL A 96 11.25 11.76 -6.72
C VAL A 96 10.55 12.74 -5.78
N ARG A 97 10.00 13.81 -6.34
CA ARG A 97 9.31 14.84 -5.55
C ARG A 97 8.15 14.22 -4.76
N THR A 98 8.24 14.23 -3.45
CA THR A 98 7.32 13.50 -2.57
C THR A 98 6.81 14.39 -1.43
N ARG A 99 5.62 14.11 -0.90
CA ARG A 99 5.08 14.73 0.30
C ARG A 99 4.48 13.68 1.23
N CYS A 100 4.80 13.82 2.51
CA CYS A 100 4.22 13.02 3.58
C CYS A 100 3.00 13.73 4.15
N LEU A 101 1.84 13.10 4.08
CA LEU A 101 0.61 13.53 4.73
C LEU A 101 0.19 12.52 5.79
N SER A 102 -0.56 12.93 6.79
CA SER A 102 -0.94 12.05 7.90
C SER A 102 -2.41 12.17 8.29
N ASN A 103 -3.04 11.03 8.52
CA ASN A 103 -4.38 10.91 9.10
C ASN A 103 -4.40 11.02 10.65
N ILE A 104 -3.21 11.05 11.30
CA ILE A 104 -3.06 11.38 12.71
C ILE A 104 -2.34 12.72 12.86
N PHE A 105 -2.71 13.48 13.88
CA PHE A 105 -2.16 14.82 14.08
C PHE A 105 -0.67 14.74 14.46
N ALA A 106 0.21 15.23 13.59
CA ALA A 106 1.66 15.27 13.78
C ALA A 106 2.28 16.41 12.94
N GLU A 107 1.74 17.61 13.03
CA GLU A 107 2.04 18.76 12.15
C GLU A 107 3.51 19.18 12.12
N GLN A 108 4.29 18.80 13.14
CA GLN A 108 5.73 19.09 13.19
C GLN A 108 6.55 18.23 12.22
N VAL A 109 6.00 17.11 11.76
CA VAL A 109 6.75 16.12 10.95
C VAL A 109 6.05 15.73 9.65
N ALA A 110 4.73 15.93 9.54
CA ALA A 110 3.96 15.63 8.33
C ALA A 110 2.81 16.63 8.16
N GLU A 111 2.44 16.90 6.92
CA GLU A 111 1.25 17.70 6.62
C GLU A 111 -0.02 16.94 7.03
N PRO A 112 -1.05 17.59 7.58
CA PRO A 112 -2.32 16.91 7.83
C PRO A 112 -2.92 16.44 6.49
N PHE A 113 -3.46 15.23 6.48
CA PHE A 113 -4.17 14.77 5.29
C PHE A 113 -5.45 15.58 5.10
N VAL A 114 -5.49 16.30 4.01
CA VAL A 114 -6.66 17.02 3.51
C VAL A 114 -6.77 16.73 2.03
N PHE A 115 -7.90 16.21 1.57
CA PHE A 115 -8.16 15.83 0.17
C PHE A 115 -7.67 16.88 -0.84
N ARG A 116 -8.04 18.15 -0.64
CA ARG A 116 -7.64 19.24 -1.55
C ARG A 116 -6.13 19.49 -1.56
N LEU A 117 -5.46 19.30 -0.42
CA LEU A 117 -4.01 19.46 -0.31
C LEU A 117 -3.30 18.31 -1.04
N ALA A 118 -3.73 17.08 -0.81
CA ALA A 118 -3.21 15.89 -1.49
C ALA A 118 -3.35 16.03 -3.02
N ASN A 119 -4.53 16.40 -3.51
CA ASN A 119 -4.75 16.67 -4.94
C ASN A 119 -3.83 17.76 -5.49
N LYS A 120 -3.63 18.85 -4.76
CA LYS A 120 -2.70 19.92 -5.16
C LYS A 120 -1.26 19.43 -5.29
N HIS A 121 -0.85 18.45 -4.47
CA HIS A 121 0.46 17.82 -4.60
C HIS A 121 0.55 16.94 -5.84
N LEU A 122 -0.45 16.08 -6.08
CA LEU A 122 -0.50 15.22 -7.26
C LEU A 122 -0.46 16.04 -8.56
N GLN A 123 -1.29 17.07 -8.67
CA GLN A 123 -1.31 17.99 -9.82
C GLN A 123 0.03 18.70 -10.09
N LYS A 124 0.90 18.81 -9.08
CA LYS A 124 2.27 19.32 -9.22
C LYS A 124 3.29 18.22 -9.56
N GLY A 125 2.83 17.03 -9.90
CA GLY A 125 3.66 15.86 -10.20
C GLY A 125 4.45 15.37 -8.98
N ARG A 126 3.88 15.45 -7.78
CA ARG A 126 4.46 14.91 -6.55
C ARG A 126 3.82 13.58 -6.22
N VAL A 127 4.60 12.64 -5.74
CA VAL A 127 4.11 11.45 -5.06
C VAL A 127 3.58 11.85 -3.69
N VAL A 128 2.44 11.31 -3.29
CA VAL A 128 1.83 11.56 -1.98
C VAL A 128 1.90 10.29 -1.15
N ILE A 129 2.61 10.32 -0.02
CA ILE A 129 2.65 9.22 0.94
C ILE A 129 1.74 9.57 2.11
N VAL A 130 0.78 8.69 2.43
CA VAL A 130 -0.16 8.91 3.53
C VAL A 130 0.13 7.95 4.67
N ALA A 131 0.39 8.51 5.85
CA ALA A 131 0.65 7.81 7.10
C ALA A 131 -0.57 7.82 8.03
N GLY A 132 -0.49 7.07 9.13
CA GLY A 132 -1.53 7.03 10.16
C GLY A 132 -2.70 6.10 9.82
N GLY A 133 -2.58 5.27 8.77
CA GLY A 133 -3.66 4.40 8.31
C GLY A 133 -4.91 5.21 8.01
N ILE A 134 -6.07 4.83 8.57
CA ILE A 134 -7.32 5.59 8.47
C ILE A 134 -7.52 6.56 9.66
N GLY A 135 -6.54 6.66 10.57
CA GLY A 135 -6.65 7.48 11.78
C GLY A 135 -7.59 6.91 12.85
N ARG A 136 -8.06 5.69 12.70
CA ARG A 136 -9.00 5.03 13.61
C ARG A 136 -8.55 3.61 13.97
N PRO A 137 -8.68 3.19 15.25
CA PRO A 137 -8.36 1.82 15.66
C PRO A 137 -9.32 0.80 15.04
N TYR A 138 -8.98 -0.48 15.16
CA TYR A 138 -9.69 -1.67 14.64
C TYR A 138 -9.70 -1.82 13.12
N LEU A 139 -9.08 -0.93 12.37
CA LEU A 139 -8.96 -1.00 10.91
C LEU A 139 -7.49 -1.18 10.51
N THR A 140 -7.27 -1.91 9.43
CA THR A 140 -5.92 -2.13 8.93
C THR A 140 -5.51 -1.10 7.88
N THR A 141 -4.25 -1.13 7.46
CA THR A 141 -3.78 -0.31 6.33
C THR A 141 -4.31 -0.80 4.99
N ASP A 142 -4.86 -2.01 4.89
CA ASP A 142 -5.56 -2.48 3.68
C ASP A 142 -6.90 -1.75 3.54
N THR A 143 -7.71 -1.70 4.62
CA THR A 143 -8.95 -0.90 4.65
C THR A 143 -8.66 0.58 4.40
N ALA A 144 -7.61 1.12 5.02
CA ALA A 144 -7.19 2.51 4.80
C ALA A 144 -6.81 2.77 3.32
N ALA A 145 -6.15 1.81 2.67
CA ALA A 145 -5.76 1.93 1.26
C ALA A 145 -6.99 2.01 0.34
N ILE A 146 -8.00 1.16 0.54
CA ILE A 146 -9.22 1.21 -0.27
C ILE A 146 -9.97 2.53 -0.03
N SER A 147 -10.16 2.92 1.24
CA SER A 147 -10.84 4.18 1.58
C SER A 147 -10.13 5.40 0.98
N LEU A 148 -8.82 5.47 1.09
CA LEU A 148 -8.01 6.55 0.51
C LEU A 148 -8.05 6.54 -1.02
N ALA A 149 -8.04 5.36 -1.64
CA ALA A 149 -8.13 5.24 -3.10
C ALA A 149 -9.45 5.81 -3.62
N LEU A 150 -10.55 5.52 -2.94
CA LEU A 150 -11.87 6.07 -3.25
C LEU A 150 -11.90 7.58 -3.06
N GLU A 151 -11.41 8.07 -1.91
CA GLU A 151 -11.37 9.51 -1.61
C GLU A 151 -10.52 10.29 -2.61
N MET A 152 -9.44 9.69 -3.11
CA MET A 152 -8.49 10.32 -4.04
C MET A 152 -8.81 10.04 -5.51
N ASP A 153 -9.96 9.46 -5.85
CA ASP A 153 -10.36 9.08 -7.21
C ASP A 153 -9.31 8.22 -7.92
N CYS A 154 -8.64 7.30 -7.19
CA CYS A 154 -7.73 6.34 -7.80
C CYS A 154 -8.51 5.31 -8.62
N GLN A 155 -7.95 4.90 -9.76
CA GLN A 155 -8.58 3.94 -10.67
C GLN A 155 -8.32 2.50 -10.27
N VAL A 156 -7.33 2.25 -9.41
CA VAL A 156 -6.93 0.91 -8.96
C VAL A 156 -6.11 1.01 -7.66
N VAL A 157 -6.24 -0.01 -6.82
CA VAL A 157 -5.34 -0.24 -5.68
C VAL A 157 -4.35 -1.33 -6.04
N LEU A 158 -3.07 -1.02 -5.98
CA LEU A 158 -1.96 -1.94 -6.23
C LEU A 158 -1.39 -2.40 -4.91
N LYS A 159 -1.65 -3.66 -4.54
CA LYS A 159 -1.10 -4.26 -3.32
C LYS A 159 0.21 -4.96 -3.64
N ALA A 160 1.32 -4.30 -3.29
CA ALA A 160 2.65 -4.91 -3.38
C ALA A 160 2.82 -5.96 -2.28
N THR A 161 3.24 -7.16 -2.68
CA THR A 161 3.48 -8.31 -1.80
C THR A 161 4.82 -8.97 -2.13
N LYS A 162 5.19 -10.02 -1.38
CA LYS A 162 6.37 -10.86 -1.67
C LYS A 162 6.06 -12.03 -2.59
N VAL A 163 4.79 -12.17 -3.01
CA VAL A 163 4.33 -13.22 -3.92
C VAL A 163 3.73 -12.56 -5.17
N ASP A 164 3.78 -13.26 -6.28
CA ASP A 164 3.41 -12.74 -7.59
C ASP A 164 1.90 -12.74 -7.88
N GLY A 165 1.06 -12.97 -6.86
CA GLY A 165 -0.40 -12.94 -6.95
C GLY A 165 -1.07 -13.77 -5.89
N VAL A 166 -2.35 -14.07 -6.09
CA VAL A 166 -3.19 -14.88 -5.20
C VAL A 166 -3.27 -16.31 -5.73
N TYR A 167 -3.13 -17.26 -4.83
CA TYR A 167 -3.11 -18.68 -5.13
C TYR A 167 -4.31 -19.41 -4.49
N ASP A 168 -4.68 -20.55 -5.06
CA ASP A 168 -5.70 -21.45 -4.51
C ASP A 168 -5.29 -22.11 -3.19
N LYS A 169 -3.99 -22.14 -2.91
CA LYS A 169 -3.35 -22.64 -1.66
C LYS A 169 -1.97 -22.02 -1.49
N ASP A 170 -1.40 -22.16 -0.30
CA ASP A 170 -0.11 -21.56 0.03
C ASP A 170 1.02 -22.09 -0.90
N PRO A 171 1.60 -21.27 -1.80
CA PRO A 171 2.62 -21.71 -2.74
C PRO A 171 3.95 -22.08 -2.05
N ALA A 172 4.20 -21.61 -0.82
CA ALA A 172 5.38 -21.99 -0.07
C ALA A 172 5.30 -23.43 0.44
N LYS A 173 4.08 -23.95 0.64
CA LYS A 173 3.82 -25.30 1.14
C LYS A 173 3.43 -26.29 0.04
N HIS A 174 2.90 -25.81 -1.06
CA HIS A 174 2.31 -26.62 -2.13
C HIS A 174 2.90 -26.24 -3.49
N LYS A 175 3.77 -27.09 -4.04
CA LYS A 175 4.41 -26.87 -5.35
C LYS A 175 3.42 -26.87 -6.52
N ASP A 176 2.25 -27.44 -6.34
CA ASP A 176 1.14 -27.52 -7.30
C ASP A 176 0.10 -26.40 -7.10
N ALA A 177 0.39 -25.39 -6.25
CA ALA A 177 -0.44 -24.21 -6.08
C ALA A 177 -0.61 -23.46 -7.41
N LYS A 178 -1.84 -23.10 -7.75
CA LYS A 178 -2.17 -22.38 -8.98
C LYS A 178 -2.51 -20.93 -8.68
N ARG A 179 -1.84 -20.02 -9.36
CA ARG A 179 -2.14 -18.60 -9.27
C ARG A 179 -3.42 -18.28 -10.04
N HIS A 180 -4.29 -17.50 -9.41
CA HIS A 180 -5.43 -16.91 -10.10
C HIS A 180 -4.97 -15.69 -10.91
N LEU A 181 -5.41 -15.58 -12.16
CA LEU A 181 -5.21 -14.36 -12.95
C LEU A 181 -6.23 -13.29 -12.54
N GLN A 182 -7.46 -13.74 -12.26
CA GLN A 182 -8.56 -12.89 -11.82
C GLN A 182 -9.38 -13.62 -10.76
N ILE A 183 -9.90 -12.87 -9.80
CA ILE A 183 -10.82 -13.34 -8.77
C ILE A 183 -12.01 -12.37 -8.75
N ASP A 184 -13.22 -12.94 -8.75
CA ASP A 184 -14.43 -12.17 -8.49
C ASP A 184 -14.42 -11.60 -7.08
N ALA A 185 -14.74 -10.30 -6.93
CA ALA A 185 -14.64 -9.59 -5.66
C ALA A 185 -15.59 -10.18 -4.60
N GLN A 186 -16.79 -10.63 -4.98
CA GLN A 186 -17.73 -11.30 -4.07
C GLN A 186 -17.12 -12.59 -3.53
N LYS A 187 -16.53 -13.40 -4.42
CA LYS A 187 -15.82 -14.63 -4.03
C LYS A 187 -14.64 -14.33 -3.10
N ALA A 188 -13.89 -13.26 -3.34
CA ALA A 188 -12.79 -12.87 -2.47
C ALA A 188 -13.24 -12.51 -1.04
N VAL A 189 -14.44 -11.96 -0.88
CA VAL A 189 -15.06 -11.67 0.44
C VAL A 189 -15.52 -12.94 1.13
N GLU A 190 -16.13 -13.88 0.39
CA GLU A 190 -16.79 -15.08 0.93
C GLU A 190 -15.81 -16.22 1.25
N ASP A 191 -14.75 -16.37 0.45
CA ASP A 191 -13.81 -17.49 0.59
C ASP A 191 -12.75 -17.18 1.67
N GLU A 192 -12.80 -17.93 2.77
CA GLU A 192 -11.85 -17.79 3.88
C GLU A 192 -10.40 -18.21 3.55
N ASN A 193 -10.20 -18.94 2.45
CA ASN A 193 -8.87 -19.32 1.98
C ASN A 193 -8.19 -18.17 1.23
N ILE A 194 -8.93 -17.20 0.73
CA ILE A 194 -8.40 -16.02 0.06
C ILE A 194 -7.99 -14.97 1.11
N LYS A 195 -6.74 -15.01 1.54
CA LYS A 195 -6.17 -14.11 2.57
C LYS A 195 -5.36 -12.96 1.97
N VAL A 196 -5.95 -12.26 1.04
CA VAL A 196 -5.29 -11.16 0.31
C VAL A 196 -5.29 -9.85 1.09
N MET A 197 -6.46 -9.51 1.64
CA MET A 197 -6.74 -8.31 2.42
C MET A 197 -7.70 -8.67 3.56
N ASP A 198 -7.89 -7.77 4.51
CA ASP A 198 -8.95 -7.96 5.49
C ASP A 198 -10.35 -7.84 4.85
N LYS A 199 -11.33 -8.47 5.47
CA LYS A 199 -12.70 -8.53 4.92
C LYS A 199 -13.36 -7.14 4.79
N ALA A 200 -13.00 -6.18 5.64
CA ALA A 200 -13.53 -4.82 5.55
C ALA A 200 -13.00 -4.11 4.29
N ALA A 201 -11.70 -4.29 3.99
CA ALA A 201 -11.09 -3.78 2.77
C ALA A 201 -11.74 -4.38 1.51
N LEU A 202 -11.90 -5.71 1.47
CA LEU A 202 -12.53 -6.40 0.33
C LEU A 202 -14.00 -6.01 0.17
N GLY A 203 -14.76 -5.88 1.28
CA GLY A 203 -16.15 -5.45 1.25
C GLY A 203 -16.31 -4.04 0.69
N LEU A 204 -15.45 -3.11 1.12
CA LEU A 204 -15.44 -1.74 0.61
C LEU A 204 -15.05 -1.69 -0.88
N ALA A 205 -14.08 -2.48 -1.28
CA ALA A 205 -13.66 -2.58 -2.68
C ALA A 205 -14.78 -3.14 -3.57
N LEU A 206 -15.48 -4.18 -3.11
CA LEU A 206 -16.63 -4.78 -3.78
C LEU A 206 -17.77 -3.77 -3.97
N GLU A 207 -18.19 -3.10 -2.87
CA GLU A 207 -19.30 -2.14 -2.88
C GLU A 207 -19.08 -1.00 -3.88
N HIS A 208 -17.86 -0.50 -3.94
CA HIS A 208 -17.49 0.63 -4.82
C HIS A 208 -16.83 0.22 -6.13
N LYS A 209 -16.80 -1.07 -6.44
CA LYS A 209 -16.18 -1.62 -7.66
C LYS A 209 -14.74 -1.14 -7.86
N MET A 210 -13.98 -1.01 -6.77
CA MET A 210 -12.58 -0.62 -6.80
C MET A 210 -11.72 -1.84 -7.15
N PRO A 211 -11.05 -1.85 -8.31
CA PRO A 211 -10.16 -2.96 -8.66
C PRO A 211 -8.96 -3.02 -7.73
N VAL A 212 -8.57 -4.22 -7.32
CA VAL A 212 -7.36 -4.45 -6.54
C VAL A 212 -6.45 -5.40 -7.33
N ILE A 213 -5.20 -5.02 -7.53
CA ILE A 213 -4.19 -5.88 -8.14
C ILE A 213 -3.16 -6.27 -7.10
N VAL A 214 -3.02 -7.58 -6.87
CA VAL A 214 -2.01 -8.16 -5.98
C VAL A 214 -0.86 -8.66 -6.82
N TYR A 215 0.35 -8.18 -6.54
CA TYR A 215 1.51 -8.47 -7.37
C TYR A 215 2.81 -8.54 -6.56
N ASP A 216 3.85 -9.15 -7.13
CA ASP A 216 5.20 -9.11 -6.56
C ASP A 216 5.78 -7.70 -6.70
N GLY A 217 5.76 -6.98 -5.57
CA GLY A 217 6.25 -5.62 -5.48
C GLY A 217 7.78 -5.52 -5.44
N MET A 218 8.50 -6.65 -5.36
CA MET A 218 9.97 -6.68 -5.34
C MET A 218 10.57 -7.01 -6.72
N LYS A 219 9.74 -7.28 -7.71
CA LYS A 219 10.18 -7.54 -9.08
C LYS A 219 10.20 -6.26 -9.89
N ALA A 220 11.36 -5.96 -10.48
CA ALA A 220 11.56 -4.76 -11.30
C ALA A 220 10.53 -4.65 -12.45
N ASP A 221 10.12 -3.43 -12.73
CA ASP A 221 9.19 -3.03 -13.78
C ASP A 221 7.76 -3.56 -13.65
N ASN A 222 7.45 -4.38 -12.64
CA ASN A 222 6.07 -4.87 -12.45
C ASN A 222 5.09 -3.72 -12.25
N LEU A 223 5.45 -2.70 -11.46
CA LEU A 223 4.62 -1.53 -11.23
C LEU A 223 4.34 -0.78 -12.54
N LEU A 224 5.37 -0.55 -13.34
CA LEU A 224 5.25 0.11 -14.64
C LEU A 224 4.37 -0.69 -15.61
N LYS A 225 4.60 -1.99 -15.71
CA LYS A 225 3.81 -2.90 -16.57
C LYS A 225 2.32 -2.86 -16.23
N ILE A 226 1.98 -2.91 -14.94
CA ILE A 226 0.58 -2.81 -14.50
C ILE A 226 -0.03 -1.48 -14.94
N VAL A 227 0.69 -0.38 -14.73
CA VAL A 227 0.20 0.96 -15.11
C VAL A 227 0.01 1.08 -16.63
N GLN A 228 0.84 0.43 -17.41
CA GLN A 228 0.72 0.35 -18.87
C GLN A 228 -0.37 -0.62 -19.34
N GLY A 229 -0.98 -1.39 -18.43
CA GLY A 229 -2.10 -2.28 -18.72
C GLY A 229 -1.72 -3.73 -18.97
N GLU A 230 -0.49 -4.13 -18.72
CA GLU A 230 -0.09 -5.54 -18.80
C GLU A 230 -0.69 -6.34 -17.64
N HIS A 231 -0.96 -7.62 -17.91
CA HIS A 231 -1.46 -8.55 -16.91
C HIS A 231 -0.33 -9.05 -15.99
N VAL A 232 -0.11 -8.35 -14.88
CA VAL A 232 0.84 -8.76 -13.84
C VAL A 232 0.07 -9.03 -12.55
N GLY A 233 0.34 -10.18 -11.92
CA GLY A 233 -0.30 -10.51 -10.64
C GLY A 233 -1.70 -11.11 -10.77
N THR A 234 -2.54 -10.84 -9.79
CA THR A 234 -3.95 -11.24 -9.72
C THR A 234 -4.82 -9.99 -9.57
N ILE A 235 -5.81 -9.82 -10.44
CA ILE A 235 -6.82 -8.76 -10.30
C ILE A 235 -8.04 -9.28 -9.54
N ILE A 236 -8.54 -8.49 -8.61
CA ILE A 236 -9.79 -8.71 -7.86
C ILE A 236 -10.75 -7.59 -8.27
N GLN A 237 -11.88 -7.96 -8.87
CA GLN A 237 -12.89 -7.01 -9.37
C GLN A 237 -14.26 -7.64 -9.49
#